data_d1d7fec5b4b1a3c9d25e1fa22948fbc4
#
_entry.id   d1d7fec5b4b1a3c9d25e1fa22948fbc4
#
_cell.length_a   1.000
_cell.length_b   1.000
_cell.length_c   1.000
_cell.angle_alpha   90.00
_cell.angle_beta   90.00
_cell.angle_gamma   90.00
#
_symmetry.space_group_name_H-M   'P 1'
#
loop_
_entity.id
_entity.type
_entity.pdbx_description
1 polymer ?
#
loop_
_entity_poly.entity_id
_entity_poly.type
_entity_poly.pdbx_seq_one_letter_code
_entity_poly.pdbx_strand_id
1 'polypeptide(L)'
;MIVVEVLDRFLSQVRGQALREGTRYAREARVGDFVGSPESVSTVVRGRTGDFEVALWVEGGELQHRCICPSWRAPCKHEVAAALIYRQVLAGGPGEKAAGKPHKVGLSVKGLGPLQDGEPARLRALEERRLAARREKLLVQPDAPPFLRVESPSGFAYRVHLRGEADGPHSCECPDFEANRLHTCKHVERVRAWLGSARSRLPLEHRREARRPRIYLHFGEVVEPRLFGQPRGPGAPVARRAFDEEGIPYRPLAPDEADLRRWLGQFENRVESQALDWLGRRAERRPVMPDGDIADTLPALGLKPYPYQWTGAAFLARTGRALLADEMGLGKTVQAILAAAALRRASRPARSVTIVCPASLRGGWAEEIHRCLGEDAVLLEGASDARAGTIAARPAWLVTHYEQVLRDHRQHEEHAPDLLIIDEAQRAKGLWTRTARVLKAIGARYVFALTGTPLENRLEEAYAIAQLIDQRLLPPLWQLDRDHFVREPNGRRVVLYQGLGALRSRLAPAFLRRRKEDVALDLPERVRSMAMLPMHEAVVPTYEDVLAQVARIASKKVLL
;
A
#
# COMPACT_ATOMS: atom_id res chain seq x y z
N MET A 1 7.20 -40.39 15.12
CA MET A 1 7.04 -41.48 14.13
C MET A 1 6.37 -40.96 12.87
N ILE A 2 5.15 -40.40 12.93
CA ILE A 2 4.39 -39.92 11.76
C ILE A 2 5.17 -38.90 10.91
N VAL A 3 5.87 -37.93 11.53
CA VAL A 3 6.62 -36.89 10.80
C VAL A 3 7.81 -37.44 10.02
N VAL A 4 8.50 -38.46 10.54
CA VAL A 4 9.63 -39.11 9.84
C VAL A 4 9.13 -39.87 8.60
N GLU A 5 8.03 -40.58 8.71
CA GLU A 5 7.41 -41.29 7.58
C GLU A 5 6.95 -40.34 6.48
N VAL A 6 6.40 -39.17 6.85
CA VAL A 6 5.98 -38.13 5.90
C VAL A 6 7.20 -37.52 5.19
N LEU A 7 8.30 -37.27 5.92
CA LEU A 7 9.56 -36.80 5.34
C LEU A 7 10.18 -37.83 4.39
N ASP A 8 10.15 -39.13 4.75
CA ASP A 8 10.65 -40.21 3.90
C ASP A 8 9.84 -40.34 2.60
N ARG A 9 8.52 -40.25 2.71
CA ARG A 9 7.63 -40.24 1.54
C ARG A 9 7.93 -39.06 0.63
N PHE A 10 8.03 -37.86 1.16
CA PHE A 10 8.40 -36.67 0.40
C PHE A 10 9.76 -36.84 -0.31
N LEU A 11 10.81 -37.22 0.43
CA LEU A 11 12.15 -37.38 -0.12
C LEU A 11 12.21 -38.47 -1.19
N SER A 12 11.39 -39.52 -1.06
CA SER A 12 11.29 -40.59 -2.06
C SER A 12 10.70 -40.14 -3.40
N GLN A 13 9.92 -39.08 -3.41
CA GLN A 13 9.28 -38.54 -4.61
C GLN A 13 10.16 -37.50 -5.33
N VAL A 14 11.15 -36.91 -4.64
CA VAL A 14 12.04 -35.89 -5.23
C VAL A 14 13.04 -36.56 -6.17
N ARG A 15 13.18 -36.04 -7.37
CA ARG A 15 14.08 -36.55 -8.41
C ARG A 15 14.95 -35.45 -9.02
N GLY A 16 15.97 -35.84 -9.75
CA GLY A 16 16.74 -34.97 -10.63
C GLY A 16 17.67 -34.00 -9.90
N GLN A 17 17.76 -32.78 -10.41
CA GLN A 17 18.72 -31.78 -9.95
C GLN A 17 18.46 -31.31 -8.49
N ALA A 18 17.19 -31.17 -8.11
CA ALA A 18 16.83 -30.72 -6.75
C ALA A 18 17.34 -31.66 -5.67
N LEU A 19 17.22 -32.99 -5.90
CA LEU A 19 17.74 -34.01 -4.98
C LEU A 19 19.28 -33.98 -4.90
N ARG A 20 19.97 -33.93 -6.03
CA ARG A 20 21.45 -33.91 -6.05
C ARG A 20 22.01 -32.68 -5.38
N GLU A 21 21.46 -31.49 -5.71
CA GLU A 21 21.92 -30.25 -5.12
C GLU A 21 21.51 -30.11 -3.65
N GLY A 22 20.30 -30.55 -3.28
CA GLY A 22 19.83 -30.55 -1.89
C GLY A 22 20.67 -31.44 -1.01
N THR A 23 21.01 -32.67 -1.47
CA THR A 23 21.93 -33.58 -0.77
C THR A 23 23.32 -32.97 -0.60
N ARG A 24 23.83 -32.27 -1.63
CA ARG A 24 25.11 -31.55 -1.53
C ARG A 24 25.04 -30.45 -0.47
N TYR A 25 23.99 -29.64 -0.44
CA TYR A 25 23.79 -28.57 0.53
C TYR A 25 23.67 -29.10 1.97
N ALA A 26 23.00 -30.24 2.15
CA ALA A 26 22.93 -30.92 3.44
C ALA A 26 24.32 -31.39 3.92
N ARG A 27 25.14 -32.01 3.05
CA ARG A 27 26.51 -32.46 3.35
C ARG A 27 27.47 -31.30 3.61
N GLU A 28 27.30 -30.16 2.92
CA GLU A 28 28.13 -28.94 3.11
C GLU A 28 27.73 -28.15 4.37
N ALA A 29 26.89 -28.71 5.26
CA ALA A 29 26.39 -28.07 6.47
C ALA A 29 25.82 -26.65 6.24
N ARG A 30 25.06 -26.50 5.16
CA ARG A 30 24.44 -25.24 4.78
C ARG A 30 23.09 -24.99 5.44
N VAL A 31 22.56 -25.96 6.18
CA VAL A 31 21.27 -25.88 6.88
C VAL A 31 21.55 -25.43 8.32
N GLY A 32 20.88 -24.38 8.77
CA GLY A 32 20.96 -23.86 10.12
C GLY A 32 20.10 -24.65 11.11
N ASP A 33 20.02 -24.15 12.34
CA ASP A 33 19.20 -24.76 13.38
C ASP A 33 17.70 -24.66 13.03
N PHE A 34 16.94 -25.67 13.45
CA PHE A 34 15.50 -25.70 13.29
C PHE A 34 14.80 -25.01 14.45
N VAL A 35 13.78 -24.21 14.13
CA VAL A 35 12.93 -23.51 15.09
C VAL A 35 11.48 -23.89 14.83
N GLY A 36 10.75 -24.29 15.86
CA GLY A 36 9.32 -24.65 15.75
C GLY A 36 8.96 -25.91 16.55
N SER A 37 7.81 -26.48 16.24
CA SER A 37 7.32 -27.77 16.78
C SER A 37 7.74 -28.93 15.88
N PRO A 38 7.64 -30.20 16.35
CA PRO A 38 7.94 -31.36 15.49
C PRO A 38 7.11 -31.43 14.20
N GLU A 39 5.92 -30.84 14.18
CA GLU A 39 5.02 -30.85 13.04
C GLU A 39 5.15 -29.62 12.13
N SER A 40 5.83 -28.56 12.60
CA SER A 40 6.03 -27.32 11.85
C SER A 40 7.34 -26.66 12.25
N VAL A 41 8.32 -26.66 11.35
CA VAL A 41 9.66 -26.12 11.61
C VAL A 41 10.09 -25.17 10.51
N SER A 42 10.93 -24.22 10.89
CA SER A 42 11.66 -23.35 9.95
C SER A 42 13.16 -23.42 10.20
N THR A 43 13.93 -23.19 9.14
CA THR A 43 15.40 -23.11 9.20
C THR A 43 15.90 -22.18 8.11
N VAL A 44 17.16 -21.75 8.22
CA VAL A 44 17.84 -20.95 7.19
C VAL A 44 18.84 -21.83 6.44
N VAL A 45 18.77 -21.84 5.12
CA VAL A 45 19.70 -22.58 4.26
C VAL A 45 20.57 -21.60 3.48
N ARG A 46 21.90 -21.70 3.65
CA ARG A 46 22.87 -20.86 2.95
C ARG A 46 22.98 -21.25 1.49
N GLY A 47 22.53 -20.35 0.60
CA GLY A 47 22.66 -20.49 -0.82
C GLY A 47 23.93 -19.82 -1.38
N ARG A 48 24.13 -19.93 -2.72
CA ARG A 48 25.23 -19.24 -3.40
C ARG A 48 25.02 -17.73 -3.52
N THR A 49 23.76 -17.30 -3.57
CA THR A 49 23.34 -15.90 -3.80
C THR A 49 22.74 -15.23 -2.55
N GLY A 50 22.70 -15.92 -1.43
CA GLY A 50 22.14 -15.43 -0.16
C GLY A 50 21.61 -16.57 0.71
N ASP A 51 21.19 -16.22 1.91
CA ASP A 51 20.58 -17.11 2.87
C ASP A 51 19.07 -17.15 2.62
N PHE A 52 18.49 -18.35 2.61
CA PHE A 52 17.08 -18.59 2.29
C PHE A 52 16.38 -19.29 3.43
N GLU A 53 15.30 -18.70 3.91
CA GLU A 53 14.45 -19.34 4.90
C GLU A 53 13.63 -20.45 4.25
N VAL A 54 13.55 -21.58 4.94
CA VAL A 54 12.78 -22.76 4.52
C VAL A 54 11.87 -23.14 5.68
N ALA A 55 10.58 -23.30 5.40
CA ALA A 55 9.58 -23.84 6.31
C ALA A 55 9.11 -25.21 5.83
N LEU A 56 8.92 -26.13 6.77
CA LEU A 56 8.40 -27.48 6.57
C LEU A 56 7.30 -27.74 7.59
N TRP A 57 6.11 -28.19 7.16
CA TRP A 57 5.01 -28.55 8.07
C TRP A 57 4.22 -29.75 7.54
N VAL A 58 3.53 -30.45 8.42
CA VAL A 58 2.67 -31.58 8.08
C VAL A 58 1.21 -31.13 8.06
N GLU A 59 0.53 -31.32 6.94
CA GLU A 59 -0.87 -31.00 6.77
C GLU A 59 -1.56 -32.14 5.98
N GLY A 60 -2.67 -32.65 6.50
CA GLY A 60 -3.41 -33.74 5.86
C GLY A 60 -2.60 -35.05 5.71
N GLY A 61 -1.55 -35.25 6.49
CA GLY A 61 -0.66 -36.43 6.39
C GLY A 61 0.40 -36.32 5.30
N GLU A 62 0.56 -35.15 4.68
CA GLU A 62 1.58 -34.84 3.68
C GLU A 62 2.52 -33.74 4.15
N LEU A 63 3.78 -33.75 3.67
CA LEU A 63 4.73 -32.68 3.94
C LEU A 63 4.45 -31.50 3.02
N GLN A 64 4.07 -30.39 3.63
CA GLN A 64 4.07 -29.09 2.98
C GLN A 64 5.44 -28.43 3.20
N HIS A 65 5.92 -27.70 2.21
CA HIS A 65 7.25 -27.09 2.26
C HIS A 65 7.28 -25.79 1.49
N ARG A 66 8.16 -24.89 1.94
CA ARG A 66 8.33 -23.58 1.32
C ARG A 66 9.74 -23.06 1.48
N CYS A 67 10.24 -22.39 0.44
CA CYS A 67 11.51 -21.68 0.44
C CYS A 67 11.36 -20.31 -0.21
N ILE A 68 11.99 -19.29 0.37
CA ILE A 68 12.01 -17.92 -0.17
C ILE A 68 13.03 -17.69 -1.30
N CYS A 69 13.71 -18.75 -1.75
CA CYS A 69 14.68 -18.63 -2.84
C CYS A 69 14.02 -18.27 -4.18
N PRO A 70 14.75 -17.67 -5.14
CA PRO A 70 14.22 -17.32 -6.45
C PRO A 70 14.02 -18.53 -7.39
N SER A 71 14.14 -19.76 -6.91
CA SER A 71 13.90 -20.96 -7.72
C SER A 71 12.41 -21.06 -8.09
N TRP A 72 12.12 -21.32 -9.35
CA TRP A 72 10.78 -21.56 -9.85
C TRP A 72 10.35 -23.05 -9.74
N ARG A 73 11.26 -23.93 -9.33
CA ARG A 73 11.00 -25.37 -9.15
C ARG A 73 10.74 -25.67 -7.68
N ALA A 74 9.63 -26.30 -7.39
CA ALA A 74 9.30 -26.87 -6.09
C ALA A 74 9.25 -28.41 -6.20
N PRO A 75 9.88 -29.15 -5.29
CA PRO A 75 10.75 -28.64 -4.22
C PRO A 75 12.09 -28.14 -4.78
N CYS A 76 12.58 -27.04 -4.22
CA CYS A 76 13.90 -26.53 -4.55
C CYS A 76 15.01 -27.25 -3.75
N LYS A 77 16.27 -27.05 -4.14
CA LYS A 77 17.41 -27.64 -3.44
C LYS A 77 17.50 -27.27 -1.94
N HIS A 78 17.01 -26.10 -1.54
CA HIS A 78 17.03 -25.65 -0.15
C HIS A 78 15.98 -26.39 0.69
N GLU A 79 14.78 -26.60 0.15
CA GLU A 79 13.72 -27.38 0.78
C GLU A 79 14.14 -28.83 0.95
N VAL A 80 14.77 -29.42 -0.05
CA VAL A 80 15.30 -30.79 0.00
C VAL A 80 16.43 -30.90 1.05
N ALA A 81 17.34 -29.92 1.10
CA ALA A 81 18.41 -29.91 2.10
C ALA A 81 17.84 -29.82 3.53
N ALA A 82 16.87 -28.91 3.75
CA ALA A 82 16.20 -28.77 5.04
C ALA A 82 15.49 -30.06 5.46
N ALA A 83 14.72 -30.69 4.54
CA ALA A 83 14.02 -31.93 4.81
C ALA A 83 14.98 -33.09 5.18
N LEU A 84 16.11 -33.22 4.47
CA LEU A 84 17.14 -34.22 4.75
C LEU A 84 17.74 -34.05 6.15
N ILE A 85 18.14 -32.86 6.54
CA ILE A 85 18.72 -32.58 7.85
C ILE A 85 17.66 -32.71 8.95
N TYR A 86 16.44 -32.23 8.74
CA TYR A 86 15.37 -32.34 9.71
C TYR A 86 15.01 -33.81 10.01
N ARG A 87 14.96 -34.65 8.97
CA ARG A 87 14.80 -36.09 9.13
C ARG A 87 15.90 -36.71 10.01
N GLN A 88 17.16 -36.32 9.81
CA GLN A 88 18.29 -36.78 10.62
C GLN A 88 18.16 -36.37 12.10
N VAL A 89 17.76 -35.12 12.35
CA VAL A 89 17.52 -34.59 13.71
C VAL A 89 16.44 -35.41 14.42
N LEU A 90 15.32 -35.71 13.74
CA LEU A 90 14.22 -36.51 14.31
C LEU A 90 14.57 -37.98 14.55
N ALA A 91 15.48 -38.54 13.75
CA ALA A 91 15.94 -39.93 13.90
C ALA A 91 16.97 -40.14 15.01
N GLY A 92 17.32 -39.08 15.78
CA GLY A 92 18.28 -39.19 16.91
C GLY A 92 19.71 -39.46 16.48
N GLY A 93 20.04 -39.27 15.19
CA GLY A 93 21.42 -39.38 14.69
C GLY A 93 22.28 -38.25 15.25
N PRO A 94 23.56 -38.51 15.65
CA PRO A 94 24.48 -37.45 16.01
C PRO A 94 24.67 -36.56 14.80
N GLY A 95 24.15 -35.33 14.86
CA GLY A 95 24.55 -34.31 13.93
C GLY A 95 26.07 -34.20 14.01
N GLU A 96 26.79 -34.67 12.98
CA GLU A 96 28.21 -34.39 12.85
C GLU A 96 28.38 -32.89 13.06
N LYS A 97 29.02 -32.55 14.19
CA LYS A 97 29.48 -31.19 14.45
C LYS A 97 30.45 -30.83 13.31
N ALA A 98 29.92 -30.27 12.25
CA ALA A 98 30.74 -29.61 11.24
C ALA A 98 31.53 -28.53 11.97
N ALA A 99 32.84 -28.77 12.13
CA ALA A 99 33.79 -27.85 12.71
C ALA A 99 33.90 -26.59 11.84
N GLY A 100 33.05 -25.63 12.10
CA GLY A 100 33.11 -24.28 11.59
C GLY A 100 32.55 -23.36 12.68
N LYS A 101 33.41 -22.46 13.21
CA LYS A 101 33.01 -21.50 14.24
C LYS A 101 31.67 -20.86 13.86
N PRO A 102 30.67 -20.81 14.74
CA PRO A 102 29.43 -20.13 14.49
C PRO A 102 29.73 -18.63 14.36
N HIS A 103 29.69 -18.10 13.15
CA HIS A 103 29.50 -16.67 12.98
C HIS A 103 28.09 -16.38 13.51
N LYS A 104 28.03 -15.74 14.67
CA LYS A 104 26.82 -15.14 15.21
C LYS A 104 26.32 -14.10 14.20
N VAL A 105 25.48 -14.52 13.28
CA VAL A 105 24.55 -13.62 12.62
C VAL A 105 23.41 -13.45 13.62
N GLY A 106 23.50 -12.37 14.41
CA GLY A 106 22.49 -12.01 15.38
C GLY A 106 21.21 -11.54 14.68
N LEU A 107 20.40 -12.48 14.24
CA LEU A 107 18.99 -12.30 14.02
C LEU A 107 18.28 -12.92 15.22
N SER A 108 18.21 -12.17 16.32
CA SER A 108 17.34 -12.49 17.44
C SER A 108 15.89 -12.32 16.99
N VAL A 109 15.29 -13.39 16.48
CA VAL A 109 13.84 -13.49 16.35
C VAL A 109 13.29 -13.98 17.71
N LYS A 110 13.44 -13.15 18.75
CA LYS A 110 12.71 -13.32 20.00
C LYS A 110 11.34 -12.70 19.80
N GLY A 111 10.30 -13.52 19.81
CA GLY A 111 8.91 -13.07 19.92
C GLY A 111 7.94 -13.50 18.81
N LEU A 112 8.27 -14.47 17.96
CA LEU A 112 7.30 -15.08 17.06
C LEU A 112 6.74 -16.35 17.69
N GLY A 113 5.45 -16.31 18.07
CA GLY A 113 4.67 -17.50 18.41
C GLY A 113 4.54 -18.44 17.20
N PRO A 114 3.89 -19.61 17.35
CA PRO A 114 3.74 -20.57 16.26
C PRO A 114 3.14 -19.90 15.02
N LEU A 115 3.70 -20.19 13.84
CA LEU A 115 3.29 -19.65 12.55
C LEU A 115 1.78 -19.88 12.35
N GLN A 116 1.00 -18.80 12.45
CA GLN A 116 -0.41 -18.83 12.07
C GLN A 116 -0.52 -18.81 10.54
N ASP A 117 -1.58 -19.41 10.00
CA ASP A 117 -1.91 -19.36 8.58
C ASP A 117 -1.84 -17.90 8.06
N GLY A 118 -0.88 -17.62 7.18
CA GLY A 118 -0.65 -16.27 6.63
C GLY A 118 0.70 -15.63 6.92
N GLU A 119 1.48 -16.16 7.85
CA GLU A 119 2.84 -15.70 8.17
C GLU A 119 3.77 -15.63 6.94
N PRO A 120 3.70 -16.57 5.98
CA PRO A 120 4.53 -16.51 4.77
C PRO A 120 4.34 -15.26 3.91
N ALA A 121 3.13 -14.72 3.81
CA ALA A 121 2.89 -13.50 3.02
C ALA A 121 3.49 -12.27 3.72
N ARG A 122 3.40 -12.21 5.04
CA ARG A 122 3.99 -11.16 5.88
C ARG A 122 5.52 -11.19 5.82
N LEU A 123 6.12 -12.36 5.93
CA LEU A 123 7.58 -12.54 5.85
C LEU A 123 8.13 -12.13 4.48
N ARG A 124 7.45 -12.49 3.39
CA ARG A 124 7.80 -12.01 2.05
C ARG A 124 7.78 -10.48 1.98
N ALA A 125 6.71 -9.88 2.48
CA ALA A 125 6.58 -8.44 2.47
C ALA A 125 7.66 -7.73 3.29
N LEU A 126 8.10 -8.30 4.41
CA LEU A 126 9.22 -7.81 5.21
C LEU A 126 10.54 -7.91 4.43
N GLU A 127 10.81 -9.07 3.83
CA GLU A 127 12.05 -9.30 3.08
C GLU A 127 12.14 -8.41 1.83
N GLU A 128 11.05 -8.17 1.15
CA GLU A 128 11.01 -7.18 0.04
C GLU A 128 11.50 -5.80 0.48
N ARG A 129 11.10 -5.31 1.68
CA ARG A 129 11.54 -4.02 2.21
C ARG A 129 13.01 -4.01 2.59
N ARG A 130 13.50 -5.10 3.17
CA ARG A 130 14.92 -5.29 3.48
C ARG A 130 15.78 -5.33 2.22
N LEU A 131 15.35 -6.06 1.20
CA LEU A 131 16.03 -6.11 -0.09
C LEU A 131 16.02 -4.74 -0.80
N ALA A 132 14.89 -4.03 -0.77
CA ALA A 132 14.80 -2.69 -1.33
C ALA A 132 15.74 -1.72 -0.61
N ALA A 133 15.83 -1.78 0.73
CA ALA A 133 16.75 -0.97 1.52
C ALA A 133 18.23 -1.21 1.19
N ARG A 134 18.59 -2.45 0.77
CA ARG A 134 19.94 -2.82 0.36
C ARG A 134 20.26 -2.44 -1.09
N ARG A 135 19.28 -2.58 -2.00
CA ARG A 135 19.46 -2.34 -3.45
C ARG A 135 19.38 -0.88 -3.84
N GLU A 136 18.49 -0.12 -3.21
CA GLU A 136 18.33 1.29 -3.49
C GLU A 136 19.45 2.11 -2.83
N LYS A 137 20.03 3.05 -3.55
CA LYS A 137 21.04 3.98 -3.02
C LYS A 137 20.36 5.07 -2.18
N LEU A 138 19.84 4.67 -1.01
CA LEU A 138 19.20 5.59 -0.07
C LEU A 138 20.26 6.30 0.77
N LEU A 139 20.24 7.64 0.77
CA LEU A 139 21.10 8.49 1.57
C LEU A 139 20.42 8.78 2.92
N VAL A 140 21.13 8.51 4.02
CA VAL A 140 20.64 8.79 5.39
C VAL A 140 21.44 9.98 5.95
N GLN A 141 20.74 10.99 6.41
CA GLN A 141 21.31 12.20 7.02
C GLN A 141 20.55 12.58 8.30
N PRO A 142 21.23 13.14 9.32
CA PRO A 142 20.55 13.77 10.45
C PRO A 142 19.64 14.92 9.98
N ASP A 143 18.45 15.00 10.59
CA ASP A 143 17.52 16.12 10.46
C ASP A 143 17.33 16.74 11.87
N ALA A 144 16.30 17.54 12.11
CA ALA A 144 15.97 17.99 13.47
C ALA A 144 15.74 16.77 14.40
N PRO A 145 16.38 16.72 15.60
CA PRO A 145 16.20 15.58 16.51
C PRO A 145 14.73 15.35 16.88
N PRO A 146 14.25 14.11 16.93
CA PRO A 146 14.95 12.85 16.76
C PRO A 146 14.86 12.26 15.32
N PHE A 147 14.72 13.07 14.30
CA PHE A 147 14.50 12.61 12.94
C PHE A 147 15.79 12.37 12.16
N LEU A 148 15.75 11.34 11.31
CA LEU A 148 16.70 11.15 10.21
C LEU A 148 15.97 11.31 8.88
N ARG A 149 16.56 12.07 7.97
CA ARG A 149 16.07 12.22 6.60
C ARG A 149 16.66 11.11 5.74
N VAL A 150 15.81 10.39 5.04
CA VAL A 150 16.20 9.35 4.07
C VAL A 150 15.77 9.79 2.68
N GLU A 151 16.74 10.02 1.82
CA GLU A 151 16.53 10.50 0.45
C GLU A 151 16.80 9.40 -0.56
N SER A 152 15.90 9.25 -1.53
CA SER A 152 16.03 8.32 -2.66
C SER A 152 16.69 8.99 -3.85
N PRO A 153 17.34 8.24 -4.77
CA PRO A 153 17.91 8.80 -6.01
C PRO A 153 16.88 9.51 -6.90
N SER A 154 15.60 9.25 -6.71
CA SER A 154 14.50 9.91 -7.42
C SER A 154 14.07 11.25 -6.80
N GLY A 155 14.81 11.75 -5.79
CA GLY A 155 14.56 13.03 -5.12
C GLY A 155 13.46 13.01 -4.06
N PHE A 156 12.83 11.84 -3.79
CA PHE A 156 11.89 11.72 -2.67
C PHE A 156 12.67 11.56 -1.37
N ALA A 157 12.32 12.38 -0.39
CA ALA A 157 12.89 12.33 0.95
C ALA A 157 11.79 12.13 2.00
N TYR A 158 12.04 11.26 2.98
CA TYR A 158 11.13 10.99 4.08
C TYR A 158 11.86 11.04 5.40
N ARG A 159 11.19 11.52 6.43
CA ARG A 159 11.73 11.52 7.78
C ARG A 159 11.44 10.19 8.46
N VAL A 160 12.46 9.66 9.11
CA VAL A 160 12.36 8.50 10.00
C VAL A 160 12.51 8.99 11.42
N HIS A 161 11.49 8.77 12.23
CA HIS A 161 11.47 9.11 13.64
C HIS A 161 12.16 8.03 14.45
N LEU A 162 13.24 8.37 15.13
CA LEU A 162 14.02 7.45 15.95
C LEU A 162 13.37 7.24 17.32
N ARG A 163 13.27 5.97 17.73
CA ARG A 163 12.89 5.55 19.08
C ARG A 163 13.80 4.43 19.55
N GLY A 164 14.56 4.69 20.62
CA GLY A 164 15.54 3.76 21.13
C GLY A 164 16.78 3.59 20.26
N GLU A 165 17.32 2.39 20.25
CA GLU A 165 18.50 1.99 19.49
C GLU A 165 18.15 1.46 18.10
N ALA A 166 19.12 0.83 17.41
CA ALA A 166 18.95 0.37 16.04
C ALA A 166 17.71 -0.54 15.83
N ASP A 167 17.33 -1.34 16.81
CA ASP A 167 16.18 -2.25 16.77
C ASP A 167 14.89 -1.62 17.33
N GLY A 168 14.92 -0.33 17.65
CA GLY A 168 13.79 0.38 18.23
C GLY A 168 12.56 0.44 17.29
N PRO A 169 11.38 0.78 17.85
CA PRO A 169 10.14 0.89 17.09
C PRO A 169 10.09 2.20 16.29
N HIS A 170 11.05 2.38 15.37
CA HIS A 170 11.10 3.56 14.51
C HIS A 170 9.86 3.65 13.63
N SER A 171 9.45 4.87 13.26
CA SER A 171 8.42 5.11 12.24
C SER A 171 8.96 5.95 11.10
N CYS A 172 8.25 5.92 9.97
CA CYS A 172 8.59 6.67 8.78
C CYS A 172 7.34 7.38 8.24
N GLU A 173 7.52 8.58 7.73
CA GLU A 173 6.43 9.37 7.10
C GLU A 173 6.10 8.89 5.68
N CYS A 174 6.78 7.86 5.16
CA CYS A 174 6.49 7.39 3.81
C CYS A 174 5.15 6.65 3.72
N PRO A 175 4.45 6.75 2.58
CA PRO A 175 3.16 6.08 2.39
C PRO A 175 3.21 4.55 2.55
N ASP A 176 4.35 3.90 2.23
CA ASP A 176 4.51 2.46 2.41
C ASP A 176 4.49 2.05 3.89
N PHE A 177 5.07 2.86 4.79
CA PHE A 177 5.09 2.54 6.22
C PHE A 177 3.69 2.48 6.82
N GLU A 178 2.84 3.45 6.50
CA GLU A 178 1.45 3.48 6.95
C GLU A 178 0.61 2.37 6.31
N ALA A 179 0.77 2.16 5.01
CA ALA A 179 -0.06 1.25 4.24
C ALA A 179 0.25 -0.24 4.49
N ASN A 180 1.50 -0.59 4.73
CA ASN A 180 1.90 -2.00 4.86
C ASN A 180 1.68 -2.60 6.24
N ARG A 181 1.56 -1.78 7.29
CA ARG A 181 1.36 -2.20 8.70
C ARG A 181 2.33 -3.27 9.19
N LEU A 182 3.56 -3.25 8.69
CA LEU A 182 4.63 -4.19 9.05
C LEU A 182 5.59 -3.60 10.10
N HIS A 183 5.33 -2.42 10.64
CA HIS A 183 6.22 -1.64 11.51
C HIS A 183 7.57 -1.31 10.86
N THR A 184 7.69 -1.48 9.57
CA THR A 184 8.90 -1.18 8.84
C THR A 184 8.60 -0.82 7.39
N CYS A 185 9.57 -0.19 6.75
CA CYS A 185 9.62 0.09 5.31
C CYS A 185 11.08 0.12 4.89
N LYS A 186 11.38 0.22 3.62
CA LYS A 186 12.76 0.29 3.14
C LYS A 186 13.58 1.41 3.79
N HIS A 187 12.95 2.54 4.15
CA HIS A 187 13.65 3.66 4.80
C HIS A 187 14.02 3.33 6.25
N VAL A 188 13.10 2.72 7.01
CA VAL A 188 13.39 2.24 8.37
C VAL A 188 14.47 1.16 8.36
N GLU A 189 14.38 0.18 7.45
CA GLU A 189 15.40 -0.87 7.31
C GLU A 189 16.77 -0.27 6.91
N ARG A 190 16.78 0.77 6.09
CA ARG A 190 18.01 1.48 5.74
C ARG A 190 18.61 2.21 6.95
N VAL A 191 17.76 2.87 7.76
CA VAL A 191 18.20 3.56 8.99
C VAL A 191 18.74 2.56 10.00
N ARG A 192 18.07 1.42 10.21
CA ARG A 192 18.56 0.34 11.09
C ARG A 192 19.94 -0.14 10.67
N ALA A 193 20.14 -0.40 9.38
CA ALA A 193 21.43 -0.80 8.83
C ALA A 193 22.48 0.28 8.98
N TRP A 194 22.12 1.56 8.82
CA TRP A 194 23.03 2.69 9.02
C TRP A 194 23.42 2.85 10.48
N LEU A 195 22.48 2.80 11.42
CA LEU A 195 22.74 2.87 12.88
C LEU A 195 23.64 1.73 13.37
N GLY A 196 23.47 0.52 12.84
CA GLY A 196 24.30 -0.64 13.14
C GLY A 196 25.70 -0.62 12.50
N SER A 197 25.99 0.35 11.65
CA SER A 197 27.29 0.45 10.99
C SER A 197 28.29 1.25 11.81
N ALA A 198 29.59 0.88 11.72
CA ALA A 198 30.69 1.63 12.35
C ALA A 198 30.83 3.07 11.79
N ARG A 199 30.19 3.38 10.67
CA ARG A 199 30.18 4.73 10.03
C ARG A 199 29.09 5.64 10.57
N SER A 200 28.19 5.13 11.42
CA SER A 200 27.10 5.91 12.01
C SER A 200 27.66 6.94 12.99
N ARG A 201 27.52 8.21 12.67
CA ARG A 201 27.83 9.33 13.57
C ARG A 201 26.54 10.03 13.99
N LEU A 202 25.68 9.31 14.69
CA LEU A 202 24.46 9.90 15.20
C LEU A 202 24.79 10.98 16.25
N PRO A 203 24.36 12.24 16.08
CA PRO A 203 24.58 13.31 17.06
C PRO A 203 24.02 12.97 18.43
N LEU A 204 24.66 13.48 19.49
CA LEU A 204 24.29 13.18 20.88
C LEU A 204 22.84 13.59 21.20
N GLU A 205 22.39 14.70 20.62
CA GLU A 205 21.01 15.18 20.76
C GLU A 205 20.00 14.18 20.20
N HIS A 206 20.25 13.60 19.02
CA HIS A 206 19.39 12.55 18.44
C HIS A 206 19.31 11.32 19.35
N ARG A 207 20.43 10.90 19.95
CA ARG A 207 20.48 9.77 20.89
C ARG A 207 19.66 10.04 22.15
N ARG A 208 19.74 11.28 22.68
CA ARG A 208 18.98 11.71 23.86
C ARG A 208 17.48 11.75 23.55
N GLU A 209 17.10 12.39 22.43
CA GLU A 209 15.71 12.52 22.02
C GLU A 209 15.10 11.16 21.66
N ALA A 210 15.82 10.26 20.97
CA ALA A 210 15.34 8.93 20.62
C ALA A 210 15.01 8.06 21.85
N ARG A 211 15.61 8.32 23.02
CA ARG A 211 15.37 7.58 24.28
C ARG A 211 14.25 8.19 25.14
N ARG A 212 13.71 9.35 24.77
CA ARG A 212 12.64 9.99 25.56
C ARG A 212 11.33 9.22 25.43
N PRO A 213 10.63 8.98 26.55
CA PRO A 213 9.29 8.38 26.52
C PRO A 213 8.30 9.25 25.75
N ARG A 214 7.51 8.61 24.88
CA ARG A 214 6.49 9.31 24.08
C ARG A 214 5.39 8.40 23.60
N ILE A 215 4.23 8.95 23.31
CA ILE A 215 3.13 8.26 22.67
C ILE A 215 3.30 8.38 21.16
N TYR A 216 3.27 7.26 20.47
CA TYR A 216 3.42 7.17 19.03
C TYR A 216 2.30 6.33 18.40
N LEU A 217 2.07 6.49 17.12
CA LEU A 217 1.12 5.68 16.38
C LEU A 217 1.80 4.40 15.89
N HIS A 218 1.26 3.27 16.36
CA HIS A 218 1.71 1.95 15.99
C HIS A 218 0.93 1.44 14.78
N PHE A 219 1.64 1.09 13.69
CA PHE A 219 1.05 0.59 12.45
C PHE A 219 1.18 -0.94 12.37
N GLY A 220 0.42 -1.67 13.22
CA GLY A 220 0.30 -3.12 13.20
C GLY A 220 -0.99 -3.62 12.57
N GLU A 221 -1.38 -4.83 12.89
CA GLU A 221 -2.69 -5.35 12.49
C GLU A 221 -3.80 -4.40 12.90
N VAL A 222 -3.68 -3.83 14.09
CA VAL A 222 -4.48 -2.71 14.57
C VAL A 222 -3.60 -1.47 14.59
N VAL A 223 -4.12 -0.37 14.03
CA VAL A 223 -3.47 0.94 14.14
C VAL A 223 -3.94 1.61 15.41
N GLU A 224 -3.04 1.77 16.37
CA GLU A 224 -3.34 2.27 17.71
C GLU A 224 -2.20 3.11 18.29
N PRO A 225 -2.50 4.08 19.17
CA PRO A 225 -1.46 4.75 19.95
C PRO A 225 -0.78 3.77 20.90
N ARG A 226 0.55 3.81 20.97
CA ARG A 226 1.38 3.05 21.94
C ARG A 226 2.33 3.97 22.68
N LEU A 227 2.73 3.57 23.87
CA LEU A 227 3.73 4.25 24.68
C LEU A 227 5.12 3.65 24.44
N PHE A 228 6.08 4.48 24.03
CA PHE A 228 7.49 4.10 24.01
C PHE A 228 8.19 4.59 25.28
N GLY A 229 8.93 3.71 25.93
CA GLY A 229 9.72 4.00 27.11
C GLY A 229 8.89 4.24 28.38
N GLN A 230 9.57 4.30 29.52
CA GLN A 230 8.92 4.48 30.82
C GLN A 230 8.89 5.98 31.19
N PRO A 231 7.71 6.62 31.23
CA PRO A 231 7.59 8.02 31.62
C PRO A 231 7.92 8.21 33.11
N ARG A 232 8.61 9.31 33.41
CA ARG A 232 8.91 9.77 34.78
C ARG A 232 8.19 11.08 35.04
N GLY A 233 7.91 11.39 36.31
CA GLY A 233 7.24 12.63 36.71
C GLY A 233 5.70 12.57 36.65
N PRO A 234 5.00 13.69 36.58
CA PRO A 234 3.53 13.77 36.76
C PRO A 234 2.71 12.92 35.79
N GLY A 235 3.20 12.66 34.58
CA GLY A 235 2.50 11.84 33.59
C GLY A 235 2.63 10.31 33.83
N ALA A 236 3.54 9.86 34.70
CA ALA A 236 3.78 8.43 34.90
C ALA A 236 2.58 7.65 35.47
N PRO A 237 1.81 8.16 36.44
CA PRO A 237 0.63 7.47 36.95
C PRO A 237 -0.47 7.29 35.89
N VAL A 238 -0.62 8.30 35.03
CA VAL A 238 -1.63 8.28 33.95
C VAL A 238 -1.23 7.27 32.88
N ALA A 239 0.05 7.23 32.49
CA ALA A 239 0.57 6.25 31.55
C ALA A 239 0.38 4.82 32.03
N ARG A 240 0.68 4.53 33.31
CA ARG A 240 0.51 3.18 33.89
C ARG A 240 -0.94 2.72 33.99
N ARG A 241 -1.90 3.64 33.98
CA ARG A 241 -3.34 3.30 33.95
C ARG A 241 -3.84 3.00 32.53
N ALA A 242 -3.17 3.54 31.53
CA ALA A 242 -3.62 3.45 30.14
C ALA A 242 -2.85 2.40 29.33
N PHE A 243 -1.59 2.14 29.67
CA PHE A 243 -0.70 1.23 28.95
C PHE A 243 -0.07 0.21 29.90
N ASP A 244 0.16 -0.99 29.37
CA ASP A 244 0.95 -2.01 30.05
C ASP A 244 2.46 -1.71 30.04
N GLU A 245 3.27 -2.65 30.55
CA GLU A 245 4.72 -2.51 30.60
C GLU A 245 5.37 -2.48 29.22
N GLU A 246 4.71 -3.04 28.20
CA GLU A 246 5.12 -3.07 26.80
C GLU A 246 4.65 -1.83 26.03
N GLY A 247 3.89 -0.96 26.69
CA GLY A 247 3.33 0.25 26.10
C GLY A 247 2.09 0.01 25.24
N ILE A 248 1.43 -1.14 25.39
CA ILE A 248 0.19 -1.50 24.71
C ILE A 248 -0.98 -0.93 25.54
N PRO A 249 -1.99 -0.30 24.90
CA PRO A 249 -3.14 0.21 25.65
C PRO A 249 -3.98 -0.93 26.22
N TYR A 250 -4.39 -0.83 27.49
CA TYR A 250 -5.25 -1.82 28.15
C TYR A 250 -6.64 -1.95 27.51
N ARG A 251 -7.09 -0.93 26.81
CA ARG A 251 -8.34 -0.92 26.01
C ARG A 251 -8.13 -0.14 24.72
N PRO A 252 -8.88 -0.43 23.66
CA PRO A 252 -8.83 0.40 22.46
C PRO A 252 -9.10 1.87 22.82
N LEU A 253 -8.15 2.73 22.48
CA LEU A 253 -8.32 4.17 22.68
C LEU A 253 -9.24 4.69 21.57
N ALA A 254 -10.46 5.11 21.94
CA ALA A 254 -11.41 5.69 21.01
C ALA A 254 -11.06 7.17 20.75
N PRO A 255 -11.04 7.61 19.49
CA PRO A 255 -10.67 8.98 19.13
C PRO A 255 -11.64 10.04 19.64
N ASP A 256 -12.87 9.66 19.95
CA ASP A 256 -13.98 10.55 20.25
C ASP A 256 -14.10 10.86 21.76
N GLU A 257 -13.29 10.22 22.58
CA GLU A 257 -13.33 10.45 24.03
C GLU A 257 -12.73 11.83 24.35
N ALA A 258 -13.55 12.74 24.85
CA ALA A 258 -13.11 14.05 25.38
C ALA A 258 -12.03 13.87 26.46
N ASP A 259 -12.09 12.77 27.21
CA ASP A 259 -11.11 12.38 28.21
C ASP A 259 -9.75 12.05 27.60
N LEU A 260 -9.70 11.47 26.42
CA LEU A 260 -8.44 11.16 25.73
C LEU A 260 -7.70 12.43 25.32
N ARG A 261 -8.41 13.47 24.83
CA ARG A 261 -7.80 14.76 24.49
C ARG A 261 -7.27 15.48 25.74
N ARG A 262 -8.03 15.45 26.82
CA ARG A 262 -7.60 16.00 28.12
C ARG A 262 -6.40 15.24 28.67
N TRP A 263 -6.41 13.94 28.52
CA TRP A 263 -5.34 13.06 28.95
C TRP A 263 -4.06 13.24 28.12
N LEU A 264 -4.16 13.35 26.79
CA LEU A 264 -3.03 13.63 25.90
C LEU A 264 -2.43 15.03 26.18
N GLY A 265 -3.24 16.01 26.55
CA GLY A 265 -2.78 17.33 26.96
C GLY A 265 -1.88 17.31 28.20
N GLN A 266 -1.99 16.29 29.06
CA GLN A 266 -1.11 16.11 30.23
C GLN A 266 0.30 15.58 29.87
N PHE A 267 0.48 15.07 28.63
CA PHE A 267 1.77 14.57 28.15
C PHE A 267 2.64 15.60 27.45
N GLU A 268 2.25 16.88 27.43
CA GLU A 268 2.99 18.03 26.88
C GLU A 268 4.15 17.65 25.94
N ASN A 269 4.05 17.85 24.64
CA ASN A 269 5.10 17.59 23.64
C ASN A 269 5.65 16.14 23.57
N ARG A 270 5.03 15.19 24.24
CA ARG A 270 5.41 13.76 24.25
C ARG A 270 4.48 12.88 23.41
N VAL A 271 3.52 13.48 22.73
CA VAL A 271 2.65 12.81 21.76
C VAL A 271 3.10 13.19 20.36
N GLU A 272 3.40 12.20 19.55
CA GLU A 272 3.84 12.45 18.18
C GLU A 272 2.70 12.99 17.31
N SER A 273 3.03 13.87 16.37
CA SER A 273 2.05 14.49 15.46
C SER A 273 1.17 13.46 14.74
N GLN A 274 1.75 12.34 14.30
CA GLN A 274 0.99 11.25 13.67
C GLN A 274 -0.07 10.64 14.59
N ALA A 275 0.21 10.51 15.89
CA ALA A 275 -0.76 10.01 16.87
C ALA A 275 -1.86 11.05 17.14
N LEU A 276 -1.49 12.32 17.26
CA LEU A 276 -2.45 13.43 17.37
C LEU A 276 -3.34 13.54 16.15
N ASP A 277 -2.75 13.46 14.97
CA ASP A 277 -3.45 13.49 13.70
C ASP A 277 -4.40 12.29 13.53
N TRP A 278 -3.99 11.10 13.98
CA TRP A 278 -4.85 9.91 13.92
C TRP A 278 -6.08 10.09 14.81
N LEU A 279 -5.88 10.61 16.01
CA LEU A 279 -6.95 10.91 16.97
C LEU A 279 -7.87 12.01 16.45
N GLY A 280 -7.31 13.06 15.82
CA GLY A 280 -8.08 14.14 15.21
C GLY A 280 -8.81 13.71 13.93
N ARG A 281 -8.13 13.04 13.02
CA ARG A 281 -8.68 12.70 11.69
C ARG A 281 -9.77 11.64 11.71
N ARG A 282 -9.87 10.78 12.72
CA ARG A 282 -10.89 9.76 12.77
C ARG A 282 -12.28 10.35 13.04
N ALA A 283 -12.35 11.39 13.86
CA ALA A 283 -13.55 12.20 14.05
C ALA A 283 -13.87 13.12 12.84
N GLU A 284 -12.85 13.43 12.03
CA GLU A 284 -12.90 14.50 11.03
C GLU A 284 -13.07 14.04 9.58
N ARG A 285 -13.02 12.73 9.32
CA ARG A 285 -12.96 12.18 7.94
C ARG A 285 -14.28 12.12 7.20
N ARG A 286 -15.41 12.11 7.91
CA ARG A 286 -16.72 12.20 7.25
C ARG A 286 -17.17 13.65 7.27
N PRO A 287 -17.45 14.25 6.12
CA PRO A 287 -18.07 15.55 6.10
C PRO A 287 -19.43 15.44 6.78
N VAL A 288 -19.67 16.26 7.79
CA VAL A 288 -21.02 16.44 8.31
C VAL A 288 -21.70 17.39 7.34
N MET A 289 -22.51 16.82 6.46
CA MET A 289 -23.33 17.58 5.53
C MET A 289 -24.57 18.10 6.26
N PRO A 290 -25.09 19.27 5.89
CA PRO A 290 -26.41 19.70 6.36
C PRO A 290 -27.45 18.64 6.09
N ASP A 291 -28.45 18.52 6.97
CA ASP A 291 -29.59 17.66 6.74
C ASP A 291 -30.35 18.13 5.49
N GLY A 292 -30.89 17.19 4.73
CA GLY A 292 -31.65 17.47 3.50
C GLY A 292 -30.99 16.96 2.22
N ASP A 293 -31.59 17.29 1.09
CA ASP A 293 -31.04 16.96 -0.21
C ASP A 293 -29.88 17.90 -0.54
N ILE A 294 -28.80 17.36 -1.13
CA ILE A 294 -27.68 18.20 -1.56
C ILE A 294 -28.11 19.19 -2.67
N ALA A 295 -29.15 18.87 -3.42
CA ALA A 295 -29.73 19.76 -4.43
C ALA A 295 -30.18 21.08 -3.82
N ASP A 296 -30.78 21.05 -2.63
CA ASP A 296 -31.25 22.23 -1.91
C ASP A 296 -30.11 23.10 -1.38
N THR A 297 -28.91 22.54 -1.31
CA THR A 297 -27.72 23.23 -0.83
C THR A 297 -26.96 23.96 -1.94
N LEU A 298 -27.31 23.76 -3.20
CA LEU A 298 -26.58 24.32 -4.32
C LEU A 298 -27.25 25.61 -4.85
N PRO A 299 -26.46 26.54 -5.46
CA PRO A 299 -27.03 27.67 -6.20
C PRO A 299 -27.80 27.18 -7.43
N ALA A 300 -28.46 28.10 -8.11
CA ALA A 300 -29.07 27.81 -9.41
C ALA A 300 -27.99 27.26 -10.35
N LEU A 301 -28.28 26.09 -10.93
CA LEU A 301 -27.37 25.41 -11.85
C LEU A 301 -27.61 25.80 -13.28
N GLY A 302 -26.57 25.91 -14.08
CA GLY A 302 -26.66 26.12 -15.53
C GLY A 302 -27.14 24.88 -16.31
N LEU A 303 -27.38 23.77 -15.64
CA LEU A 303 -27.87 22.52 -16.23
C LEU A 303 -28.85 21.81 -15.30
N LYS A 304 -29.61 20.84 -15.85
CA LYS A 304 -30.52 19.98 -15.09
C LYS A 304 -29.89 18.57 -14.96
N PRO A 305 -29.28 18.23 -13.80
CA PRO A 305 -28.72 16.90 -13.59
C PRO A 305 -29.79 15.82 -13.56
N TYR A 306 -29.47 14.63 -14.04
CA TYR A 306 -30.34 13.45 -13.92
C TYR A 306 -30.42 12.96 -12.46
N PRO A 307 -31.51 12.27 -12.07
CA PRO A 307 -31.67 11.76 -10.68
C PRO A 307 -30.50 10.91 -10.20
N TYR A 308 -29.96 10.06 -11.05
CA TYR A 308 -28.79 9.25 -10.71
C TYR A 308 -27.50 10.08 -10.51
N GLN A 309 -27.37 11.22 -11.21
CA GLN A 309 -26.23 12.12 -11.02
C GLN A 309 -26.29 12.79 -9.65
N TRP A 310 -27.46 13.17 -9.20
CA TRP A 310 -27.70 13.66 -7.84
C TRP A 310 -27.34 12.61 -6.80
N THR A 311 -27.78 11.35 -7.00
CA THR A 311 -27.43 10.24 -6.11
C THR A 311 -25.91 10.04 -6.02
N GLY A 312 -25.19 10.11 -7.14
CA GLY A 312 -23.74 9.99 -7.18
C GLY A 312 -23.03 11.17 -6.54
N ALA A 313 -23.51 12.39 -6.77
CA ALA A 313 -22.99 13.59 -6.12
C ALA A 313 -23.18 13.53 -4.59
N ALA A 314 -24.37 13.10 -4.13
CA ALA A 314 -24.67 12.90 -2.72
C ALA A 314 -23.76 11.85 -2.08
N PHE A 315 -23.52 10.74 -2.78
CA PHE A 315 -22.59 9.71 -2.33
C PHE A 315 -21.17 10.28 -2.14
N LEU A 316 -20.63 10.98 -3.12
CA LEU A 316 -19.31 11.59 -3.06
C LEU A 316 -19.21 12.61 -1.90
N ALA A 317 -20.18 13.53 -1.82
CA ALA A 317 -20.19 14.58 -0.81
C ALA A 317 -20.30 14.02 0.62
N ARG A 318 -21.17 13.03 0.86
CA ARG A 318 -21.36 12.42 2.19
C ARG A 318 -20.20 11.52 2.60
N THR A 319 -19.55 10.87 1.63
CA THR A 319 -18.41 9.99 1.90
C THR A 319 -17.12 10.79 2.09
N GLY A 320 -16.92 11.86 1.32
CA GLY A 320 -15.75 12.73 1.34
C GLY A 320 -14.50 12.11 0.71
N ARG A 321 -14.36 10.78 0.74
CA ARG A 321 -13.25 10.04 0.14
C ARG A 321 -13.81 8.80 -0.53
N ALA A 322 -13.98 8.85 -1.86
CA ALA A 322 -14.72 7.83 -2.59
C ALA A 322 -14.21 7.60 -4.02
N LEU A 323 -14.51 6.40 -4.54
CA LEU A 323 -14.35 6.01 -5.93
C LEU A 323 -15.71 5.99 -6.61
N LEU A 324 -15.88 6.85 -7.60
CA LEU A 324 -17.00 6.81 -8.54
C LEU A 324 -16.57 6.10 -9.81
N ALA A 325 -17.08 4.89 -9.97
CA ALA A 325 -16.70 3.96 -11.02
C ALA A 325 -17.84 3.72 -12.02
N ASP A 326 -18.72 4.69 -12.19
CA ASP A 326 -19.81 4.67 -13.16
C ASP A 326 -19.30 4.43 -14.58
N GLU A 327 -20.08 3.72 -15.38
CA GLU A 327 -19.77 3.49 -16.80
C GLU A 327 -19.51 4.80 -17.55
N MET A 328 -18.70 4.74 -18.61
CA MET A 328 -18.38 5.90 -19.43
C MET A 328 -19.66 6.54 -19.99
N GLY A 329 -19.75 7.88 -19.94
CA GLY A 329 -20.91 8.63 -20.45
C GLY A 329 -22.02 8.86 -19.40
N LEU A 330 -21.89 8.40 -18.15
CA LEU A 330 -22.84 8.70 -17.07
C LEU A 330 -22.57 10.04 -16.36
N GLY A 331 -21.74 10.92 -16.94
CA GLY A 331 -21.52 12.26 -16.40
C GLY A 331 -20.82 12.30 -15.04
N LYS A 332 -19.75 11.48 -14.85
CA LYS A 332 -18.95 11.48 -13.61
C LYS A 332 -18.39 12.86 -13.28
N THR A 333 -18.02 13.64 -14.29
CA THR A 333 -17.54 15.02 -14.16
C THR A 333 -18.57 15.90 -13.47
N VAL A 334 -19.82 15.89 -13.99
CA VAL A 334 -20.94 16.64 -13.38
C VAL A 334 -21.17 16.23 -11.94
N GLN A 335 -21.22 14.93 -11.66
CA GLN A 335 -21.42 14.40 -10.30
C GLN A 335 -20.32 14.88 -9.34
N ALA A 336 -19.06 14.89 -9.79
CA ALA A 336 -17.93 15.35 -8.99
C ALA A 336 -17.96 16.87 -8.74
N ILE A 337 -18.36 17.69 -9.75
CA ILE A 337 -18.52 19.14 -9.61
C ILE A 337 -19.64 19.46 -8.61
N LEU A 338 -20.81 18.81 -8.74
CA LEU A 338 -21.93 19.00 -7.81
C LEU A 338 -21.55 18.60 -6.38
N ALA A 339 -20.85 17.49 -6.22
CA ALA A 339 -20.36 17.04 -4.90
C ALA A 339 -19.35 18.03 -4.29
N ALA A 340 -18.44 18.55 -5.10
CA ALA A 340 -17.46 19.54 -4.66
C ALA A 340 -18.13 20.85 -4.24
N ALA A 341 -19.12 21.31 -5.00
CA ALA A 341 -19.91 22.50 -4.66
C ALA A 341 -20.71 22.30 -3.35
N ALA A 342 -21.30 21.12 -3.15
CA ALA A 342 -21.99 20.77 -1.91
C ALA A 342 -21.02 20.74 -0.70
N LEU A 343 -19.79 20.24 -0.87
CA LEU A 343 -18.79 20.22 0.19
C LEU A 343 -18.36 21.60 0.68
N ARG A 344 -18.62 22.68 -0.04
CA ARG A 344 -18.39 24.05 0.44
C ARG A 344 -19.30 24.43 1.62
N ARG A 345 -20.40 23.71 1.82
CA ARG A 345 -21.39 23.90 2.88
C ARG A 345 -21.28 22.86 3.99
N ALA A 346 -20.33 21.93 3.88
CA ALA A 346 -20.05 20.98 4.94
C ALA A 346 -19.51 21.68 6.19
N SER A 347 -19.58 21.03 7.34
CA SER A 347 -18.99 21.50 8.60
C SER A 347 -17.52 21.91 8.49
N ARG A 348 -16.81 21.31 7.52
CA ARG A 348 -15.45 21.68 7.10
C ARG A 348 -15.44 21.92 5.60
N PRO A 349 -15.64 23.17 5.17
CA PRO A 349 -15.80 23.49 3.77
C PRO A 349 -14.60 23.12 2.90
N ALA A 350 -14.85 22.58 1.70
CA ALA A 350 -13.86 22.43 0.65
C ALA A 350 -13.79 23.72 -0.17
N ARG A 351 -12.92 24.64 0.23
CA ARG A 351 -12.78 25.96 -0.44
C ARG A 351 -11.84 25.94 -1.63
N SER A 352 -10.87 25.02 -1.64
CA SER A 352 -9.92 24.81 -2.73
C SER A 352 -10.04 23.41 -3.28
N VAL A 353 -10.19 23.29 -4.60
CA VAL A 353 -10.34 22.03 -5.33
C VAL A 353 -9.23 21.93 -6.35
N THR A 354 -8.44 20.86 -6.32
CA THR A 354 -7.49 20.53 -7.39
C THR A 354 -7.98 19.32 -8.17
N ILE A 355 -8.07 19.47 -9.48
CA ILE A 355 -8.50 18.43 -10.42
C ILE A 355 -7.28 17.97 -11.19
N VAL A 356 -6.96 16.68 -11.09
CA VAL A 356 -5.90 16.01 -11.85
C VAL A 356 -6.55 15.13 -12.92
N CYS A 357 -6.41 15.51 -14.16
CA CYS A 357 -7.02 14.83 -15.30
C CYS A 357 -5.99 14.57 -16.42
N PRO A 358 -6.34 13.80 -17.46
CA PRO A 358 -5.56 13.77 -18.71
C PRO A 358 -5.39 15.16 -19.32
N ALA A 359 -4.23 15.46 -19.91
CA ALA A 359 -3.92 16.78 -20.44
C ALA A 359 -4.96 17.30 -21.46
N SER A 360 -5.52 16.39 -22.26
CA SER A 360 -6.56 16.70 -23.25
C SER A 360 -7.92 17.06 -22.64
N LEU A 361 -8.17 16.75 -21.38
CA LEU A 361 -9.46 16.99 -20.71
C LEU A 361 -9.48 18.26 -19.85
N ARG A 362 -8.36 18.99 -19.73
CA ARG A 362 -8.29 20.19 -18.88
C ARG A 362 -9.30 21.27 -19.27
N GLY A 363 -9.37 21.60 -20.57
CA GLY A 363 -10.34 22.56 -21.08
C GLY A 363 -11.79 22.13 -20.84
N GLY A 364 -12.09 20.85 -21.11
CA GLY A 364 -13.42 20.29 -20.86
C GLY A 364 -13.85 20.34 -19.38
N TRP A 365 -12.91 20.16 -18.44
CA TRP A 365 -13.19 20.34 -17.01
C TRP A 365 -13.53 21.79 -16.69
N ALA A 366 -12.77 22.78 -17.23
CA ALA A 366 -13.03 24.19 -17.01
C ALA A 366 -14.39 24.61 -17.60
N GLU A 367 -14.70 24.20 -18.84
CA GLU A 367 -15.98 24.45 -19.48
C GLU A 367 -17.15 23.84 -18.72
N GLU A 368 -16.98 22.61 -18.19
CA GLU A 368 -18.02 21.92 -17.42
C GLU A 368 -18.29 22.60 -16.08
N ILE A 369 -17.25 23.10 -15.39
CA ILE A 369 -17.39 23.87 -14.15
C ILE A 369 -18.17 25.16 -14.44
N HIS A 370 -17.78 25.88 -15.48
CA HIS A 370 -18.48 27.10 -15.89
C HIS A 370 -19.94 26.81 -16.23
N ARG A 371 -20.20 25.76 -17.02
CA ARG A 371 -21.55 25.35 -17.42
C ARG A 371 -22.44 24.95 -16.23
N CYS A 372 -21.85 24.24 -15.24
CA CYS A 372 -22.60 23.77 -14.08
C CYS A 372 -22.89 24.87 -13.07
N LEU A 373 -21.87 25.70 -12.76
CA LEU A 373 -21.87 26.58 -11.60
C LEU A 373 -21.73 28.06 -11.96
N GLY A 374 -21.44 28.42 -13.22
CA GLY A 374 -21.09 29.78 -13.63
C GLY A 374 -19.75 30.27 -13.07
N GLU A 375 -18.89 29.33 -12.60
CA GLU A 375 -17.60 29.66 -11.99
C GLU A 375 -16.45 29.36 -12.95
N ASP A 376 -15.37 30.13 -12.87
CA ASP A 376 -14.19 29.92 -13.68
C ASP A 376 -13.16 29.04 -12.96
N ALA A 377 -12.54 28.14 -13.71
CA ALA A 377 -11.45 27.31 -13.23
C ALA A 377 -10.10 27.83 -13.72
N VAL A 378 -9.11 27.83 -12.86
CA VAL A 378 -7.73 28.18 -13.18
C VAL A 378 -7.04 26.96 -13.79
N LEU A 379 -6.59 27.06 -15.05
CA LEU A 379 -5.73 26.06 -15.66
C LEU A 379 -4.30 26.30 -15.18
N LEU A 380 -3.64 25.26 -14.63
CA LEU A 380 -2.25 25.39 -14.20
C LEU A 380 -1.34 25.48 -15.42
N GLU A 381 -0.71 26.64 -15.63
CA GLU A 381 0.10 26.94 -16.82
C GLU A 381 1.32 27.82 -16.47
N GLY A 382 2.21 28.01 -17.44
CA GLY A 382 3.36 28.88 -17.31
C GLY A 382 4.65 28.22 -16.80
N ALA A 383 5.63 29.05 -16.45
CA ALA A 383 6.90 28.63 -15.89
C ALA A 383 6.76 28.09 -14.45
N SER A 384 7.80 27.43 -13.93
CA SER A 384 7.76 26.78 -12.61
C SER A 384 7.32 27.72 -11.49
N ASP A 385 7.85 28.94 -11.45
CA ASP A 385 7.57 29.92 -10.39
C ASP A 385 6.13 30.43 -10.46
N ALA A 386 5.62 30.67 -11.67
CA ALA A 386 4.23 31.06 -11.88
C ALA A 386 3.28 29.96 -11.42
N ARG A 387 3.58 28.70 -11.75
CA ARG A 387 2.79 27.56 -11.29
C ARG A 387 2.83 27.38 -9.77
N ALA A 388 4.02 27.55 -9.17
CA ALA A 388 4.17 27.52 -7.72
C ALA A 388 3.30 28.59 -7.03
N GLY A 389 3.30 29.82 -7.54
CA GLY A 389 2.44 30.89 -7.05
C GLY A 389 0.94 30.57 -7.20
N THR A 390 0.55 29.99 -8.35
CA THR A 390 -0.84 29.58 -8.58
C THR A 390 -1.29 28.48 -7.60
N ILE A 391 -0.44 27.47 -7.34
CA ILE A 391 -0.75 26.40 -6.39
C ILE A 391 -0.83 26.98 -4.95
N ALA A 392 0.10 27.86 -4.56
CA ALA A 392 0.12 28.49 -3.25
C ALA A 392 -1.11 29.37 -3.00
N ALA A 393 -1.64 30.00 -4.02
CA ALA A 393 -2.87 30.79 -3.94
C ALA A 393 -4.13 29.97 -3.63
N ARG A 394 -4.08 28.64 -3.79
CA ARG A 394 -5.20 27.71 -3.53
C ARG A 394 -6.53 28.18 -4.14
N PRO A 395 -6.62 28.35 -5.48
CA PRO A 395 -7.84 28.83 -6.11
C PRO A 395 -9.03 27.89 -5.83
N ALA A 396 -10.25 28.43 -5.98
CA ALA A 396 -11.47 27.65 -5.77
C ALA A 396 -11.49 26.39 -6.67
N TRP A 397 -11.05 26.52 -7.91
CA TRP A 397 -10.90 25.43 -8.88
C TRP A 397 -9.54 25.54 -9.56
N LEU A 398 -8.70 24.54 -9.40
CA LEU A 398 -7.42 24.37 -10.09
C LEU A 398 -7.46 23.12 -10.95
N VAL A 399 -7.25 23.25 -12.25
CA VAL A 399 -7.18 22.11 -13.17
C VAL A 399 -5.76 21.90 -13.65
N THR A 400 -5.23 20.71 -13.44
CA THR A 400 -3.88 20.31 -13.83
C THR A 400 -3.88 18.91 -14.45
N HIS A 401 -2.74 18.44 -14.93
CA HIS A 401 -2.60 17.11 -15.50
C HIS A 401 -1.50 16.29 -14.79
N TYR A 402 -1.52 14.98 -14.99
CA TYR A 402 -0.67 14.03 -14.27
C TYR A 402 0.82 14.37 -14.32
N GLU A 403 1.34 14.70 -15.51
CA GLU A 403 2.76 15.00 -15.70
C GLU A 403 3.17 16.30 -14.99
N GLN A 404 2.25 17.26 -14.89
CA GLN A 404 2.46 18.53 -14.21
C GLN A 404 2.50 18.34 -12.69
N VAL A 405 1.55 17.58 -12.13
CA VAL A 405 1.56 17.22 -10.71
C VAL A 405 2.85 16.49 -10.32
N LEU A 406 3.40 15.66 -11.21
CA LEU A 406 4.68 14.99 -10.96
C LEU A 406 5.86 15.96 -10.91
N ARG A 407 5.84 17.05 -11.68
CA ARG A 407 6.90 18.08 -11.66
C ARG A 407 6.78 18.96 -10.43
N ASP A 408 5.55 19.38 -10.12
CA ASP A 408 5.24 20.37 -9.09
C ASP A 408 4.79 19.71 -7.76
N HIS A 409 5.20 18.45 -7.51
CA HIS A 409 4.70 17.63 -6.40
C HIS A 409 4.94 18.29 -5.03
N ARG A 410 6.10 18.93 -4.83
CA ARG A 410 6.45 19.59 -3.56
C ARG A 410 5.47 20.73 -3.23
N GLN A 411 5.14 21.54 -4.22
CA GLN A 411 4.18 22.64 -4.08
C GLN A 411 2.78 22.12 -3.75
N HIS A 412 2.36 21.02 -4.38
CA HIS A 412 1.08 20.39 -4.07
C HIS A 412 1.05 19.72 -2.69
N GLU A 413 2.16 19.20 -2.19
CA GLU A 413 2.28 18.68 -0.83
C GLU A 413 2.24 19.80 0.21
N GLU A 414 2.96 20.90 -0.03
CA GLU A 414 3.04 22.06 0.85
C GLU A 414 1.71 22.84 0.93
N HIS A 415 1.06 23.01 -0.21
CA HIS A 415 -0.21 23.75 -0.35
C HIS A 415 -1.36 22.82 -0.74
N ALA A 416 -1.54 21.74 0.03
CA ALA A 416 -2.57 20.74 -0.25
C ALA A 416 -3.96 21.36 -0.38
N PRO A 417 -4.75 20.98 -1.41
CA PRO A 417 -6.13 21.43 -1.56
C PRO A 417 -7.03 20.82 -0.48
N ASP A 418 -8.21 21.39 -0.27
CA ASP A 418 -9.22 20.77 0.59
C ASP A 418 -9.80 19.51 -0.07
N LEU A 419 -10.02 19.55 -1.39
CA LEU A 419 -10.49 18.42 -2.20
C LEU A 419 -9.55 18.16 -3.37
N LEU A 420 -9.15 16.91 -3.54
CA LEU A 420 -8.44 16.39 -4.71
C LEU A 420 -9.38 15.51 -5.54
N ILE A 421 -9.63 15.88 -6.79
CA ILE A 421 -10.36 15.07 -7.78
C ILE A 421 -9.33 14.45 -8.72
N ILE A 422 -9.35 13.13 -8.84
CA ILE A 422 -8.45 12.34 -9.70
C ILE A 422 -9.30 11.72 -10.80
N ASP A 423 -9.27 12.31 -11.97
CA ASP A 423 -10.00 11.81 -13.14
C ASP A 423 -9.16 10.77 -13.88
N GLU A 424 -9.82 9.76 -14.45
CA GLU A 424 -9.19 8.58 -15.04
C GLU A 424 -8.16 7.94 -14.10
N ALA A 425 -8.61 7.66 -12.86
CA ALA A 425 -7.77 7.20 -11.75
C ALA A 425 -7.01 5.89 -12.06
N GLN A 426 -7.44 5.10 -13.06
CA GLN A 426 -6.70 3.94 -13.54
C GLN A 426 -5.31 4.28 -14.09
N ARG A 427 -5.01 5.54 -14.43
CA ARG A 427 -3.65 5.98 -14.75
C ARG A 427 -2.68 5.86 -13.58
N ALA A 428 -3.19 5.82 -12.36
CA ALA A 428 -2.42 5.63 -11.14
C ALA A 428 -2.52 4.20 -10.55
N LYS A 429 -2.92 3.20 -11.35
CA LYS A 429 -3.16 1.81 -10.93
C LYS A 429 -1.92 1.03 -10.49
N GLY A 430 -0.74 1.53 -10.72
CA GLY A 430 0.50 0.90 -10.26
C GLY A 430 0.84 1.32 -8.84
N LEU A 431 0.84 0.39 -7.89
CA LEU A 431 1.10 0.64 -6.46
C LEU A 431 2.37 1.43 -6.18
N TRP A 432 3.42 1.18 -6.96
CA TRP A 432 4.76 1.70 -6.75
C TRP A 432 5.18 2.76 -7.78
N THR A 433 4.27 3.16 -8.67
CA THR A 433 4.56 4.18 -9.67
C THR A 433 4.79 5.55 -9.02
N ARG A 434 5.59 6.38 -9.68
CA ARG A 434 5.81 7.77 -9.25
C ARG A 434 4.48 8.53 -9.13
N THR A 435 3.58 8.33 -10.10
CA THR A 435 2.25 8.95 -10.12
C THR A 435 1.43 8.60 -8.89
N ALA A 436 1.30 7.31 -8.56
CA ALA A 436 0.53 6.88 -7.39
C ALA A 436 1.14 7.41 -6.08
N ARG A 437 2.47 7.48 -5.98
CA ARG A 437 3.16 8.01 -4.80
C ARG A 437 2.90 9.50 -4.60
N VAL A 438 3.02 10.29 -5.67
CA VAL A 438 2.78 11.74 -5.62
C VAL A 438 1.33 12.04 -5.25
N LEU A 439 0.36 11.40 -5.91
CA LEU A 439 -1.06 11.62 -5.60
C LEU A 439 -1.42 11.25 -4.16
N LYS A 440 -0.80 10.21 -3.59
CA LYS A 440 -1.00 9.84 -2.18
C LYS A 440 -0.36 10.82 -1.20
N ALA A 441 0.75 11.47 -1.59
CA ALA A 441 1.46 12.42 -0.76
C ALA A 441 0.71 13.76 -0.64
N ILE A 442 -0.13 14.12 -1.63
CA ILE A 442 -1.01 15.28 -1.54
C ILE A 442 -2.01 15.08 -0.39
N GLY A 443 -1.83 15.80 0.69
CA GLY A 443 -2.56 15.65 1.95
C GLY A 443 -3.99 16.19 1.94
N ALA A 444 -4.74 16.10 0.82
CA ALA A 444 -6.10 16.59 0.70
C ALA A 444 -7.05 15.92 1.72
N ARG A 445 -7.92 16.72 2.33
CA ARG A 445 -8.94 16.23 3.27
C ARG A 445 -9.95 15.34 2.58
N TYR A 446 -10.46 15.75 1.43
CA TYR A 446 -11.40 15.02 0.61
C TYR A 446 -10.73 14.53 -0.68
N VAL A 447 -11.09 13.34 -1.13
CA VAL A 447 -10.53 12.76 -2.36
C VAL A 447 -11.63 12.05 -3.16
N PHE A 448 -11.84 12.48 -4.38
CA PHE A 448 -12.71 11.78 -5.33
C PHE A 448 -11.86 11.16 -6.44
N ALA A 449 -11.89 9.85 -6.55
CA ALA A 449 -11.31 9.14 -7.69
C ALA A 449 -12.43 8.80 -8.67
N LEU A 450 -12.23 9.15 -9.93
CA LEU A 450 -13.20 8.90 -11.01
C LEU A 450 -12.58 7.94 -12.03
N THR A 451 -13.32 6.93 -12.43
CA THR A 451 -12.87 6.00 -13.48
C THR A 451 -14.05 5.35 -14.19
N GLY A 452 -13.93 5.10 -15.49
CA GLY A 452 -14.91 4.33 -16.26
C GLY A 452 -14.62 2.82 -16.26
N THR A 453 -13.38 2.43 -15.92
CA THR A 453 -12.86 1.04 -16.01
C THR A 453 -12.09 0.67 -14.75
N PRO A 454 -12.76 0.52 -13.59
CA PRO A 454 -12.05 0.42 -12.31
C PRO A 454 -11.30 -0.90 -12.08
N LEU A 455 -11.71 -1.99 -12.71
CA LEU A 455 -11.29 -3.35 -12.34
C LEU A 455 -11.31 -4.29 -13.55
N GLU A 456 -10.40 -4.09 -14.50
CA GLU A 456 -10.44 -4.94 -15.70
C GLU A 456 -9.66 -6.25 -15.53
N ASN A 457 -8.51 -6.28 -14.83
CA ASN A 457 -7.64 -7.43 -14.93
C ASN A 457 -7.03 -7.93 -13.61
N ARG A 458 -6.82 -7.09 -12.60
CA ARG A 458 -6.09 -7.49 -11.38
C ARG A 458 -6.63 -6.81 -10.14
N LEU A 459 -6.73 -7.58 -9.05
CA LEU A 459 -7.14 -7.06 -7.76
C LEU A 459 -6.13 -6.06 -7.18
N GLU A 460 -4.85 -6.19 -7.53
CA GLU A 460 -3.79 -5.25 -7.16
C GLU A 460 -4.02 -3.84 -7.75
N GLU A 461 -4.65 -3.74 -8.92
CA GLU A 461 -5.02 -2.44 -9.52
C GLU A 461 -6.13 -1.77 -8.71
N ALA A 462 -7.14 -2.54 -8.29
CA ALA A 462 -8.19 -2.06 -7.37
C ALA A 462 -7.61 -1.60 -6.04
N TYR A 463 -6.68 -2.37 -5.50
CA TYR A 463 -5.96 -2.00 -4.29
C TYR A 463 -5.22 -0.66 -4.46
N ALA A 464 -4.52 -0.48 -5.58
CA ALA A 464 -3.81 0.76 -5.87
C ALA A 464 -4.75 1.98 -5.90
N ILE A 465 -5.91 1.85 -6.55
CA ILE A 465 -6.91 2.91 -6.60
C ILE A 465 -7.54 3.16 -5.23
N ALA A 466 -7.88 2.11 -4.48
CA ALA A 466 -8.38 2.23 -3.11
C ALA A 466 -7.39 2.99 -2.20
N GLN A 467 -6.08 2.77 -2.39
CA GLN A 467 -5.02 3.48 -1.68
C GLN A 467 -4.92 4.98 -2.01
N LEU A 468 -5.43 5.43 -3.16
CA LEU A 468 -5.53 6.86 -3.48
C LEU A 468 -6.63 7.54 -2.66
N ILE A 469 -7.70 6.80 -2.36
CA ILE A 469 -8.86 7.30 -1.62
C ILE A 469 -8.56 7.27 -0.12
N ASP A 470 -8.36 6.07 0.43
CA ASP A 470 -8.00 5.86 1.84
C ASP A 470 -7.12 4.61 1.97
N GLN A 471 -5.91 4.79 2.48
CA GLN A 471 -4.96 3.71 2.72
C GLN A 471 -5.45 2.67 3.74
N ARG A 472 -6.55 2.94 4.45
CA ARG A 472 -7.15 2.05 5.46
C ARG A 472 -8.39 1.31 4.95
N LEU A 473 -8.88 1.65 3.76
CA LEU A 473 -10.08 1.07 3.18
C LEU A 473 -9.93 -0.45 2.98
N LEU A 474 -8.76 -0.86 2.51
CA LEU A 474 -8.38 -2.25 2.37
C LEU A 474 -7.27 -2.64 3.35
N PRO A 475 -7.19 -3.93 3.73
CA PRO A 475 -6.09 -4.42 4.54
C PRO A 475 -4.77 -4.27 3.77
N PRO A 476 -3.61 -4.36 4.43
CA PRO A 476 -2.31 -4.35 3.74
C PRO A 476 -2.24 -5.39 2.63
N LEU A 477 -1.44 -5.11 1.60
CA LEU A 477 -1.35 -5.99 0.41
C LEU A 477 -0.98 -7.44 0.77
N TRP A 478 -0.14 -7.66 1.78
CA TRP A 478 0.23 -9.00 2.22
C TRP A 478 -0.94 -9.76 2.88
N GLN A 479 -1.85 -9.06 3.58
CA GLN A 479 -3.08 -9.67 4.09
C GLN A 479 -4.06 -9.95 2.95
N LEU A 480 -4.15 -9.03 1.98
CA LEU A 480 -4.95 -9.23 0.79
C LEU A 480 -4.46 -10.45 -0.02
N ASP A 481 -3.13 -10.61 -0.12
CA ASP A 481 -2.49 -11.78 -0.75
C ASP A 481 -2.86 -13.07 -0.02
N ARG A 482 -2.77 -13.08 1.31
CA ARG A 482 -3.16 -14.21 2.14
C ARG A 482 -4.62 -14.61 1.97
N ASP A 483 -5.53 -13.62 2.04
CA ASP A 483 -6.96 -13.86 2.17
C ASP A 483 -7.66 -14.04 0.82
N HIS A 484 -7.10 -13.45 -0.24
CA HIS A 484 -7.81 -13.32 -1.51
C HIS A 484 -7.06 -13.84 -2.74
N PHE A 485 -5.72 -14.08 -2.67
CA PHE A 485 -4.95 -14.50 -3.84
C PHE A 485 -4.62 -15.98 -3.77
N VAL A 486 -5.11 -16.76 -4.71
CA VAL A 486 -4.65 -18.12 -4.95
C VAL A 486 -3.50 -18.06 -5.94
N ARG A 487 -2.31 -18.49 -5.51
CA ARG A 487 -1.09 -18.43 -6.32
C ARG A 487 -0.70 -19.82 -6.81
N GLU A 488 0.03 -19.88 -7.93
CA GLU A 488 0.72 -21.11 -8.33
C GLU A 488 1.66 -21.58 -7.22
N PRO A 489 1.98 -22.88 -7.16
CA PRO A 489 2.90 -23.45 -6.15
C PRO A 489 4.26 -22.74 -6.05
N ASN A 490 4.72 -22.12 -7.14
CA ASN A 490 5.94 -21.32 -7.17
C ASN A 490 5.77 -19.90 -6.58
N GLY A 491 4.56 -19.52 -6.19
CA GLY A 491 4.20 -18.25 -5.55
C GLY A 491 4.28 -17.00 -6.43
N ARG A 492 4.62 -17.13 -7.72
CA ARG A 492 4.88 -15.96 -8.59
C ARG A 492 3.63 -15.41 -9.27
N ARG A 493 2.71 -16.29 -9.69
CA ARG A 493 1.53 -15.90 -10.46
C ARG A 493 0.26 -16.12 -9.65
N VAL A 494 -0.62 -15.13 -9.66
CA VAL A 494 -1.99 -15.30 -9.16
C VAL A 494 -2.80 -16.03 -10.23
N VAL A 495 -3.36 -17.17 -9.86
CA VAL A 495 -4.19 -18.01 -10.78
C VAL A 495 -5.68 -17.78 -10.56
N LEU A 496 -6.07 -17.38 -9.33
CA LEU A 496 -7.46 -17.17 -8.97
C LEU A 496 -7.56 -16.15 -7.84
N TYR A 497 -8.68 -15.48 -7.74
CA TYR A 497 -9.06 -14.67 -6.60
C TYR A 497 -10.22 -15.33 -5.85
N GLN A 498 -10.15 -15.33 -4.51
CA GLN A 498 -11.18 -15.90 -3.63
C GLN A 498 -11.73 -14.85 -2.66
N GLY A 499 -12.86 -15.14 -1.99
CA GLY A 499 -13.43 -14.29 -0.95
C GLY A 499 -13.83 -12.88 -1.43
N LEU A 500 -14.12 -12.70 -2.72
CA LEU A 500 -14.43 -11.39 -3.32
C LEU A 500 -15.65 -10.71 -2.71
N GLY A 501 -16.58 -11.47 -2.13
CA GLY A 501 -17.74 -10.93 -1.42
C GLY A 501 -17.36 -10.09 -0.21
N ALA A 502 -16.42 -10.58 0.60
CA ALA A 502 -15.90 -9.85 1.77
C ALA A 502 -15.18 -8.56 1.35
N LEU A 503 -14.41 -8.62 0.26
CA LEU A 503 -13.72 -7.47 -0.30
C LEU A 503 -14.70 -6.42 -0.82
N ARG A 504 -15.75 -6.86 -1.54
CA ARG A 504 -16.83 -5.99 -2.01
C ARG A 504 -17.52 -5.27 -0.86
N SER A 505 -17.84 -5.98 0.22
CA SER A 505 -18.46 -5.39 1.40
C SER A 505 -17.57 -4.32 2.06
N ARG A 506 -16.25 -4.52 2.09
CA ARG A 506 -15.29 -3.53 2.59
C ARG A 506 -15.19 -2.28 1.71
N LEU A 507 -15.27 -2.46 0.40
CA LEU A 507 -15.21 -1.36 -0.57
C LEU A 507 -16.53 -0.58 -0.65
N ALA A 508 -17.67 -1.22 -0.43
CA ALA A 508 -19.00 -0.66 -0.64
C ALA A 508 -19.22 0.74 -0.01
N PRO A 509 -18.73 1.06 1.21
CA PRO A 509 -18.93 2.39 1.79
C PRO A 509 -18.24 3.54 1.02
N ALA A 510 -17.23 3.23 0.21
CA ALA A 510 -16.44 4.22 -0.52
C ALA A 510 -16.39 3.97 -2.04
N PHE A 511 -17.24 3.09 -2.54
CA PHE A 511 -17.24 2.66 -3.94
C PHE A 511 -18.66 2.66 -4.51
N LEU A 512 -18.87 3.44 -5.56
CA LEU A 512 -20.13 3.45 -6.31
C LEU A 512 -19.87 3.12 -7.78
N ARG A 513 -20.57 2.13 -8.30
CA ARG A 513 -20.54 1.74 -9.71
C ARG A 513 -21.95 1.47 -10.22
N ARG A 514 -22.30 2.10 -11.32
CA ARG A 514 -23.56 1.86 -12.05
C ARG A 514 -23.25 1.67 -13.53
N ARG A 515 -24.03 0.83 -14.19
CA ARG A 515 -24.01 0.63 -15.63
C ARG A 515 -25.05 1.55 -16.29
N LYS A 516 -24.91 1.78 -17.57
CA LYS A 516 -25.92 2.51 -18.35
C LYS A 516 -27.28 1.82 -18.28
N GLU A 517 -27.28 0.50 -18.32
CA GLU A 517 -28.49 -0.34 -18.22
C GLU A 517 -29.25 -0.11 -16.91
N ASP A 518 -28.54 0.20 -15.81
CA ASP A 518 -29.13 0.38 -14.48
C ASP A 518 -29.81 1.76 -14.29
N VAL A 519 -29.42 2.76 -15.07
CA VAL A 519 -29.77 4.18 -14.82
C VAL A 519 -30.41 4.89 -16.00
N ALA A 520 -30.27 4.35 -17.19
CA ALA A 520 -30.70 5.01 -18.43
C ALA A 520 -32.03 4.45 -18.92
N LEU A 521 -33.11 4.82 -18.22
CA LEU A 521 -34.47 4.50 -18.66
C LEU A 521 -34.87 5.19 -19.99
N ASP A 522 -34.12 6.22 -20.40
CA ASP A 522 -34.45 7.07 -21.54
C ASP A 522 -33.44 7.02 -22.70
N LEU A 523 -32.43 6.12 -22.65
CA LEU A 523 -31.51 5.97 -23.79
C LEU A 523 -32.12 4.99 -24.81
N PRO A 524 -32.02 5.30 -26.11
CA PRO A 524 -32.45 4.37 -27.15
C PRO A 524 -31.63 3.08 -27.08
N GLU A 525 -32.26 1.97 -27.45
CA GLU A 525 -31.62 0.67 -27.49
C GLU A 525 -30.37 0.72 -28.39
N ARG A 526 -29.29 0.11 -27.91
CA ARG A 526 -28.04 0.07 -28.67
C ARG A 526 -28.17 -0.84 -29.89
N VAL A 527 -28.32 -0.28 -31.05
CA VAL A 527 -28.30 -1.01 -32.32
C VAL A 527 -26.84 -1.24 -32.74
N ARG A 528 -26.45 -2.49 -32.90
CA ARG A 528 -25.17 -2.87 -33.53
C ARG A 528 -25.49 -3.27 -34.98
N SER A 529 -25.02 -2.52 -35.94
CA SER A 529 -25.05 -2.90 -37.35
C SER A 529 -23.63 -3.23 -37.82
N MET A 530 -23.51 -4.30 -38.58
CA MET A 530 -22.26 -4.66 -39.26
C MET A 530 -22.43 -4.36 -40.74
N ALA A 531 -21.72 -3.36 -41.22
CA ALA A 531 -21.67 -3.06 -42.65
C ALA A 531 -20.43 -3.70 -43.27
N MET A 532 -20.62 -4.62 -44.17
CA MET A 532 -19.54 -5.19 -44.99
C MET A 532 -19.28 -4.24 -46.16
N LEU A 533 -18.18 -3.53 -46.11
CA LEU A 533 -17.73 -2.66 -47.18
C LEU A 533 -16.77 -3.42 -48.09
N PRO A 534 -16.97 -3.46 -49.40
CA PRO A 534 -15.98 -4.02 -50.32
C PRO A 534 -14.71 -3.16 -50.25
N MET A 535 -13.57 -3.82 -50.06
CA MET A 535 -12.27 -3.14 -50.04
C MET A 535 -11.86 -2.83 -51.48
N HIS A 536 -11.46 -1.60 -51.76
CA HIS A 536 -10.98 -1.22 -53.07
C HIS A 536 -9.69 -1.97 -53.42
N GLU A 537 -9.58 -2.51 -54.64
CA GLU A 537 -8.46 -3.34 -55.07
C GLU A 537 -7.07 -2.72 -54.82
N ALA A 538 -6.94 -1.43 -54.91
CA ALA A 538 -5.69 -0.70 -54.64
C ALA A 538 -5.29 -0.68 -53.16
N VAL A 539 -6.19 -0.99 -52.21
CA VAL A 539 -5.94 -0.99 -50.75
C VAL A 539 -5.61 -2.38 -50.22
N VAL A 540 -6.03 -3.43 -50.94
CA VAL A 540 -5.84 -4.82 -50.54
C VAL A 540 -4.36 -5.17 -50.28
N PRO A 541 -3.41 -4.86 -51.20
CA PRO A 541 -2.00 -5.14 -50.95
C PRO A 541 -1.43 -4.48 -49.71
N THR A 542 -1.79 -3.20 -49.50
CA THR A 542 -1.34 -2.43 -48.33
C THR A 542 -1.88 -3.01 -47.02
N TYR A 543 -3.11 -3.54 -47.02
CA TYR A 543 -3.71 -4.18 -45.85
C TYR A 543 -3.04 -5.52 -45.55
N GLU A 544 -2.72 -6.32 -46.55
CA GLU A 544 -1.98 -7.58 -46.42
C GLU A 544 -0.55 -7.34 -45.89
N ASP A 545 0.13 -6.28 -46.33
CA ASP A 545 1.42 -5.86 -45.83
C ASP A 545 1.37 -5.49 -44.34
N VAL A 546 0.34 -4.73 -43.93
CA VAL A 546 0.12 -4.38 -42.53
C VAL A 546 -0.17 -5.62 -41.68
N LEU A 547 -1.01 -6.53 -42.14
CA LEU A 547 -1.28 -7.81 -41.46
C LEU A 547 -0.01 -8.66 -41.33
N ALA A 548 0.81 -8.72 -42.37
CA ALA A 548 2.10 -9.44 -42.32
C ALA A 548 3.07 -8.79 -41.30
N GLN A 549 3.09 -7.46 -41.19
CA GLN A 549 3.89 -6.76 -40.17
C GLN A 549 3.37 -7.03 -38.77
N VAL A 550 2.07 -6.99 -38.55
CA VAL A 550 1.44 -7.31 -37.25
C VAL A 550 1.73 -8.75 -36.86
N ALA A 551 1.62 -9.70 -37.78
CA ALA A 551 1.95 -11.09 -37.52
C ALA A 551 3.43 -11.30 -37.15
N ARG A 552 4.37 -10.57 -37.79
CA ARG A 552 5.81 -10.58 -37.45
C ARG A 552 6.07 -9.99 -36.05
N ILE A 553 5.35 -8.95 -35.66
CA ILE A 553 5.47 -8.35 -34.32
C ILE A 553 4.90 -9.29 -33.26
N ALA A 554 3.76 -9.92 -33.55
CA ALA A 554 3.14 -10.90 -32.65
C ALA A 554 4.02 -12.13 -32.43
N SER A 555 4.64 -12.67 -33.51
CA SER A 555 5.56 -13.81 -33.41
C SER A 555 6.85 -13.48 -32.65
N LYS A 556 7.38 -12.26 -32.72
CA LYS A 556 8.51 -11.82 -31.90
C LYS A 556 8.19 -11.70 -30.40
N LYS A 557 6.94 -11.39 -30.03
CA LYS A 557 6.51 -11.33 -28.62
C LYS A 557 6.30 -12.69 -27.97
N VAL A 558 6.15 -13.75 -28.76
CA VAL A 558 6.02 -15.13 -28.25
C VAL A 558 7.40 -15.76 -27.99
N LEU A 559 8.48 -15.19 -28.52
CA LEU A 559 9.86 -15.68 -28.39
C LEU A 559 10.69 -14.92 -27.33
N LEU A 560 10.14 -13.91 -26.66
CA LEU A 560 10.71 -13.20 -25.52
C LEU A 560 9.88 -13.45 -24.26
#